data_69ff454d3ca2ee6db92bc8ee54abadb0
#
_entry.id   69ff454d3ca2ee6db92bc8ee54abadb0
#
_cell.length_a   1.000
_cell.length_b   1.000
_cell.length_c   1.000
_cell.angle_alpha   90.00
_cell.angle_beta   90.00
_cell.angle_gamma   90.00
#
_symmetry.space_group_name_H-M   'P 1'
#
loop_
_entity.id
_entity.type
_entity.pdbx_description
1 polymer ?
#
loop_
_entity_poly.entity_id
_entity_poly.type
_entity_poly.pdbx_seq_one_letter_code
_entity_poly.pdbx_strand_id
1 'polypeptide(L)'
;MRNRLTAYILTGMVLGVIVGFVANLWVGGDEALAKDVAGYFHLLADIFLHLIKMIIAPLVFSTLVAGIAHMGDSAALGRIGGRALAWFIIASLISLTLGLIFVNFFEPGAGLNLVRSGADAGVNTEALNFRDFILHVFPTSMIGAMADNQILQIVVFSLFVGVALTAIGEKGKPIITVIEALVELML
;
A
#
# COMPACT_ATOMS: atom_id res chain seq x y z
N MET A 1 11.27 -11.35 -22.72
CA MET A 1 11.51 -10.00 -22.14
C MET A 1 11.59 -10.01 -20.60
N ARG A 2 10.84 -10.88 -19.92
CA ARG A 2 10.75 -10.96 -18.42
C ARG A 2 12.09 -11.15 -17.70
N ASN A 3 12.98 -11.96 -18.22
CA ASN A 3 14.29 -12.23 -17.57
C ASN A 3 15.25 -11.02 -17.58
N ARG A 4 15.12 -10.10 -18.55
CA ARG A 4 15.97 -8.91 -18.61
C ARG A 4 15.56 -7.87 -17.60
N LEU A 5 14.25 -7.71 -17.35
CA LEU A 5 13.74 -6.74 -16.38
C LEU A 5 14.14 -7.12 -14.96
N THR A 6 14.03 -8.40 -14.60
CA THR A 6 14.49 -8.91 -13.30
C THR A 6 16.01 -8.73 -13.13
N ALA A 7 16.79 -8.96 -14.19
CA ALA A 7 18.23 -8.72 -14.15
C ALA A 7 18.58 -7.26 -13.93
N TYR A 8 17.86 -6.31 -14.57
CA TYR A 8 18.08 -4.87 -14.34
C TYR A 8 17.73 -4.45 -12.91
N ILE A 9 16.65 -4.98 -12.35
CA ILE A 9 16.28 -4.69 -10.94
C ILE A 9 17.34 -5.21 -9.98
N LEU A 10 17.79 -6.45 -10.16
CA LEU A 10 18.84 -7.04 -9.31
C LEU A 10 20.17 -6.30 -9.44
N THR A 11 20.58 -5.94 -10.66
CA THR A 11 21.78 -5.13 -10.87
C THR A 11 21.66 -3.76 -10.25
N GLY A 12 20.50 -3.08 -10.35
CA GLY A 12 20.24 -1.80 -9.70
C GLY A 12 20.33 -1.91 -8.17
N MET A 13 19.78 -2.97 -7.60
CA MET A 13 19.85 -3.21 -6.15
C MET A 13 21.30 -3.43 -5.68
N VAL A 14 22.07 -4.26 -6.38
CA VAL A 14 23.49 -4.51 -6.05
C VAL A 14 24.32 -3.23 -6.20
N LEU A 15 24.11 -2.47 -7.28
CA LEU A 15 24.76 -1.18 -7.48
C LEU A 15 24.43 -0.18 -6.38
N GLY A 16 23.16 -0.12 -5.94
CA GLY A 16 22.73 0.73 -4.82
C GLY A 16 23.45 0.40 -3.53
N VAL A 17 23.60 -0.90 -3.20
CA VAL A 17 24.34 -1.35 -2.03
C VAL A 17 25.82 -0.97 -2.13
N ILE A 18 26.43 -1.19 -3.30
CA ILE A 18 27.86 -0.84 -3.52
C ILE A 18 28.06 0.68 -3.38
N VAL A 19 27.23 1.48 -4.01
CA VAL A 19 27.31 2.95 -3.94
C VAL A 19 27.12 3.44 -2.51
N GLY A 20 26.14 2.90 -1.78
CA GLY A 20 25.91 3.23 -0.36
C GLY A 20 27.09 2.85 0.53
N PHE A 21 27.70 1.69 0.29
CA PHE A 21 28.87 1.24 1.02
C PHE A 21 30.10 2.12 0.74
N VAL A 22 30.35 2.45 -0.53
CA VAL A 22 31.45 3.35 -0.92
C VAL A 22 31.24 4.76 -0.34
N ALA A 23 30.01 5.28 -0.38
CA ALA A 23 29.68 6.57 0.22
C ALA A 23 29.94 6.57 1.72
N ASN A 24 29.57 5.50 2.43
CA ASN A 24 29.84 5.34 3.86
C ASN A 24 31.35 5.30 4.17
N LEU A 25 32.15 4.61 3.36
CA LEU A 25 33.61 4.59 3.51
C LEU A 25 34.25 5.98 3.26
N TRP A 26 33.67 6.73 2.30
CA TRP A 26 34.18 8.06 1.92
C TRP A 26 33.92 9.11 3.00
N VAL A 27 32.82 8.99 3.69
CA VAL A 27 32.42 9.87 4.80
C VAL A 27 33.31 9.67 6.04
N GLY A 28 33.99 8.51 6.19
CA GLY A 28 35.07 8.29 7.13
C GLY A 28 34.76 8.53 8.60
N GLY A 29 33.46 8.47 9.00
CA GLY A 29 33.06 8.65 10.39
C GLY A 29 32.68 10.09 10.78
N ASP A 30 32.66 11.03 9.86
CA ASP A 30 32.10 12.38 10.07
C ASP A 30 30.57 12.32 10.02
N GLU A 31 29.93 12.42 11.20
CA GLU A 31 28.46 12.31 11.33
C GLU A 31 27.72 13.41 10.57
N ALA A 32 28.28 14.60 10.42
CA ALA A 32 27.65 15.71 9.70
C ALA A 32 27.62 15.43 8.20
N LEU A 33 28.74 15.04 7.63
CA LEU A 33 28.85 14.65 6.22
C LEU A 33 28.01 13.41 5.90
N ALA A 34 27.96 12.42 6.83
CA ALA A 34 27.13 11.24 6.69
C ALA A 34 25.65 11.60 6.55
N LYS A 35 25.18 12.54 7.35
CA LYS A 35 23.81 12.98 7.38
C LYS A 35 23.42 13.75 6.11
N ASP A 36 24.31 14.59 5.60
CA ASP A 36 24.09 15.33 4.37
C ASP A 36 24.07 14.40 3.15
N VAL A 37 25.04 13.51 3.02
CA VAL A 37 25.10 12.51 1.93
C VAL A 37 23.87 11.58 1.97
N ALA A 38 23.51 11.08 3.16
CA ALA A 38 22.30 10.28 3.33
C ALA A 38 21.04 11.07 2.96
N GLY A 39 20.98 12.38 3.24
CA GLY A 39 19.88 13.27 2.88
C GLY A 39 19.62 13.33 1.37
N TYR A 40 20.69 13.39 0.56
CA TYR A 40 20.53 13.37 -0.90
C TYR A 40 19.98 12.03 -1.43
N PHE A 41 20.45 10.91 -0.87
CA PHE A 41 19.90 9.59 -1.24
C PHE A 41 18.46 9.43 -0.79
N HIS A 42 18.11 9.93 0.41
CA HIS A 42 16.73 9.96 0.90
C HIS A 42 15.83 10.80 -0.01
N LEU A 43 16.28 11.98 -0.41
CA LEU A 43 15.51 12.83 -1.32
C LEU A 43 15.19 12.11 -2.63
N LEU A 44 16.16 11.41 -3.22
CA LEU A 44 15.95 10.66 -4.46
C LEU A 44 14.95 9.51 -4.27
N ALA A 45 15.07 8.78 -3.15
CA ALA A 45 14.13 7.72 -2.79
C ALA A 45 12.72 8.28 -2.53
N ASP A 46 12.61 9.41 -1.85
CA ASP A 46 11.33 10.07 -1.57
C ASP A 46 10.64 10.54 -2.84
N ILE A 47 11.38 11.15 -3.77
CA ILE A 47 10.83 11.52 -5.08
C ILE A 47 10.27 10.29 -5.79
N PHE A 48 11.02 9.19 -5.82
CA PHE A 48 10.58 7.95 -6.44
C PHE A 48 9.30 7.40 -5.77
N LEU A 49 9.27 7.39 -4.44
CA LEU A 49 8.09 6.96 -3.69
C LEU A 49 6.88 7.87 -3.93
N HIS A 50 7.08 9.19 -4.05
CA HIS A 50 6.00 10.13 -4.37
C HIS A 50 5.44 9.89 -5.77
N LEU A 51 6.30 9.61 -6.76
CA LEU A 51 5.86 9.27 -8.11
C LEU A 51 5.02 7.99 -8.14
N ILE A 52 5.42 6.95 -7.37
CA ILE A 52 4.62 5.73 -7.24
C ILE A 52 3.27 6.03 -6.57
N LYS A 53 3.28 6.74 -5.45
CA LYS A 53 2.05 7.08 -4.71
C LYS A 53 1.07 7.88 -5.56
N MET A 54 1.56 8.74 -6.43
CA MET A 54 0.74 9.55 -7.33
C MET A 54 -0.12 8.69 -8.28
N ILE A 55 0.41 7.54 -8.71
CA ILE A 55 -0.27 6.66 -9.67
C ILE A 55 -1.22 5.69 -8.95
N ILE A 56 -0.91 5.27 -7.72
CA ILE A 56 -1.64 4.22 -7.01
C ILE A 56 -3.13 4.58 -6.83
N ALA A 57 -3.43 5.77 -6.33
CA ALA A 57 -4.79 6.16 -6.01
C ALA A 57 -5.73 6.15 -7.24
N PRO A 58 -5.40 6.83 -8.36
CA PRO A 58 -6.24 6.80 -9.54
C PRO A 58 -6.27 5.42 -10.23
N LEU A 59 -5.16 4.66 -10.20
CA LEU A 59 -5.11 3.33 -10.77
C LEU A 59 -6.02 2.35 -10.01
N VAL A 60 -5.95 2.34 -8.68
CA VAL A 60 -6.79 1.47 -7.83
C VAL A 60 -8.26 1.82 -8.03
N PHE A 61 -8.60 3.10 -8.02
CA PHE A 61 -9.98 3.54 -8.26
C PHE A 61 -10.49 3.09 -9.62
N SER A 62 -9.78 3.42 -10.69
CA SER A 62 -10.24 3.15 -12.04
C SER A 62 -10.31 1.65 -12.35
N THR A 63 -9.32 0.86 -11.94
CA THR A 63 -9.33 -0.60 -12.16
C THR A 63 -10.45 -1.30 -11.40
N LEU A 64 -10.72 -0.89 -10.15
CA LEU A 64 -11.82 -1.47 -9.37
C LEU A 64 -13.18 -1.11 -9.96
N VAL A 65 -13.40 0.17 -10.29
CA VAL A 65 -14.68 0.61 -10.87
C VAL A 65 -14.93 -0.06 -12.22
N ALA A 66 -13.92 -0.10 -13.11
CA ALA A 66 -14.02 -0.80 -14.38
C ALA A 66 -14.32 -2.29 -14.20
N GLY A 67 -13.59 -2.96 -13.30
CA GLY A 67 -13.79 -4.38 -13.02
C GLY A 67 -15.19 -4.70 -12.50
N ILE A 68 -15.73 -3.88 -11.60
CA ILE A 68 -17.08 -4.07 -11.05
C ILE A 68 -18.15 -3.77 -12.11
N ALA A 69 -17.99 -2.69 -12.86
CA ALA A 69 -18.94 -2.29 -13.90
C ALA A 69 -19.10 -3.36 -15.00
N HIS A 70 -18.02 -4.07 -15.33
CA HIS A 70 -18.04 -5.17 -16.31
C HIS A 70 -18.68 -6.46 -15.79
N MET A 71 -18.80 -6.67 -14.49
CA MET A 71 -19.43 -7.88 -13.95
C MET A 71 -20.92 -7.97 -14.25
N GLY A 72 -21.60 -6.83 -14.44
CA GLY A 72 -23.01 -6.76 -14.86
C GLY A 72 -24.04 -7.34 -13.88
N ASP A 73 -23.61 -8.08 -12.85
CA ASP A 73 -24.48 -8.75 -11.86
C ASP A 73 -24.01 -8.43 -10.43
N SER A 74 -24.81 -7.65 -9.73
CA SER A 74 -24.57 -7.27 -8.33
C SER A 74 -24.57 -8.46 -7.37
N ALA A 75 -25.31 -9.53 -7.68
CA ALA A 75 -25.35 -10.74 -6.85
C ALA A 75 -24.06 -11.56 -6.99
N ALA A 76 -23.48 -11.59 -8.19
CA ALA A 76 -22.16 -12.19 -8.43
C ALA A 76 -21.07 -11.44 -7.66
N LEU A 77 -21.12 -10.10 -7.64
CA LEU A 77 -20.20 -9.26 -6.90
C LEU A 77 -20.25 -9.55 -5.40
N GLY A 78 -21.44 -9.67 -4.81
CA GLY A 78 -21.61 -10.01 -3.39
C GLY A 78 -21.02 -11.38 -3.04
N ARG A 79 -21.20 -12.40 -3.88
CA ARG A 79 -20.67 -13.74 -3.68
C ARG A 79 -19.14 -13.79 -3.79
N ILE A 80 -18.59 -13.11 -4.78
CA ILE A 80 -17.13 -13.04 -4.99
C ILE A 80 -16.49 -12.24 -3.87
N GLY A 81 -17.03 -11.06 -3.53
CA GLY A 81 -16.56 -10.22 -2.44
C GLY A 81 -16.62 -10.95 -1.08
N GLY A 82 -17.71 -11.64 -0.78
CA GLY A 82 -17.85 -12.43 0.45
C GLY A 82 -16.83 -13.56 0.55
N ARG A 83 -16.56 -14.29 -0.55
CA ARG A 83 -15.51 -15.32 -0.59
C ARG A 83 -14.10 -14.72 -0.42
N ALA A 84 -13.84 -13.59 -1.08
CA ALA A 84 -12.56 -12.91 -0.96
C ALA A 84 -12.31 -12.45 0.49
N LEU A 85 -13.30 -11.81 1.12
CA LEU A 85 -13.21 -11.40 2.53
C LEU A 85 -12.99 -12.58 3.48
N ALA A 86 -13.74 -13.68 3.31
CA ALA A 86 -13.55 -14.89 4.10
C ALA A 86 -12.12 -15.43 3.94
N TRP A 87 -11.60 -15.47 2.72
CA TRP A 87 -10.24 -15.92 2.44
C TRP A 87 -9.19 -15.02 3.07
N PHE A 88 -9.37 -13.70 3.00
CA PHE A 88 -8.46 -12.74 3.65
C PHE A 88 -8.44 -12.90 5.16
N ILE A 89 -9.60 -13.08 5.80
CA ILE A 89 -9.69 -13.31 7.26
C ILE A 89 -8.96 -14.59 7.63
N ILE A 90 -9.21 -15.69 6.92
CA ILE A 90 -8.55 -16.97 7.17
C ILE A 90 -7.03 -16.85 6.98
N ALA A 91 -6.58 -16.25 5.88
CA ALA A 91 -5.17 -16.05 5.61
C ALA A 91 -4.49 -15.17 6.68
N SER A 92 -5.16 -14.12 7.14
CA SER A 92 -4.66 -13.24 8.21
C SER A 92 -4.54 -13.99 9.54
N LEU A 93 -5.53 -14.80 9.90
CA LEU A 93 -5.48 -15.62 11.13
C LEU A 93 -4.34 -16.63 11.07
N ILE A 94 -4.15 -17.31 9.94
CA ILE A 94 -3.03 -18.24 9.73
C ILE A 94 -1.70 -17.52 9.87
N SER A 95 -1.55 -16.36 9.21
CA SER A 95 -0.32 -15.56 9.25
C SER A 95 0.01 -15.09 10.66
N LEU A 96 -0.97 -14.57 11.40
CA LEU A 96 -0.81 -14.15 12.79
C LEU A 96 -0.41 -15.32 13.69
N THR A 97 -1.06 -16.47 13.52
CA THR A 97 -0.75 -17.69 14.29
C THR A 97 0.67 -18.16 14.01
N LEU A 98 1.09 -18.20 12.74
CA LEU A 98 2.47 -18.55 12.37
C LEU A 98 3.47 -17.57 12.95
N GLY A 99 3.19 -16.25 12.87
CA GLY A 99 4.04 -15.22 13.46
C GLY A 99 4.22 -15.41 14.97
N LEU A 100 3.12 -15.73 15.67
CA LEU A 100 3.14 -15.97 17.11
C LEU A 100 3.92 -17.25 17.48
N ILE A 101 3.77 -18.32 16.70
CA ILE A 101 4.55 -19.55 16.85
C ILE A 101 6.04 -19.27 16.66
N PHE A 102 6.41 -18.54 15.58
CA PHE A 102 7.82 -18.24 15.31
C PHE A 102 8.46 -17.34 16.37
N VAL A 103 7.75 -16.32 16.86
CA VAL A 103 8.25 -15.47 17.94
C VAL A 103 8.50 -16.27 19.21
N ASN A 104 7.59 -17.19 19.57
CA ASN A 104 7.75 -18.05 20.74
C ASN A 104 8.83 -19.12 20.55
N PHE A 105 9.03 -19.62 19.33
CA PHE A 105 10.00 -20.67 19.06
C PHE A 105 11.44 -20.13 18.93
N PHE A 106 11.60 -18.99 18.27
CA PHE A 106 12.93 -18.40 18.02
C PHE A 106 13.38 -17.44 19.11
N GLU A 107 12.45 -16.97 19.96
CA GLU A 107 12.74 -15.98 21.03
C GLU A 107 13.73 -14.89 20.60
N PRO A 108 13.50 -14.15 19.49
CA PRO A 108 14.48 -13.25 18.88
C PRO A 108 14.93 -12.11 19.81
N GLY A 109 14.24 -11.92 20.95
CA GLY A 109 14.60 -10.95 21.99
C GLY A 109 15.34 -11.54 23.19
N ALA A 110 15.56 -12.85 23.23
CA ALA A 110 16.24 -13.49 24.36
C ALA A 110 17.72 -13.06 24.41
N GLY A 111 18.11 -12.39 25.50
CA GLY A 111 19.48 -11.90 25.69
C GLY A 111 19.73 -10.45 25.24
N LEU A 112 18.77 -9.77 24.63
CA LEU A 112 18.85 -8.34 24.39
C LEU A 112 18.46 -7.60 25.68
N ASN A 113 19.45 -7.18 26.47
CA ASN A 113 19.25 -6.20 27.53
C ASN A 113 18.98 -4.82 26.91
N LEU A 114 17.86 -4.68 26.23
CA LEU A 114 17.39 -3.38 25.80
C LEU A 114 17.01 -2.62 27.07
N VAL A 115 17.89 -1.74 27.52
CA VAL A 115 17.55 -0.71 28.50
C VAL A 115 16.32 -0.01 27.92
N ARG A 116 15.20 -0.18 28.59
CA ARG A 116 14.02 0.64 28.31
C ARG A 116 14.45 2.09 28.53
N SER A 117 14.96 2.73 27.47
CA SER A 117 15.05 4.17 27.45
C SER A 117 13.64 4.63 27.71
N GLY A 118 13.41 5.34 28.82
CA GLY A 118 12.09 5.83 29.26
C GLY A 118 11.50 6.91 28.33
N ALA A 119 11.94 6.99 27.10
CA ALA A 119 11.20 7.59 26.05
C ALA A 119 10.03 6.64 25.74
N ASP A 120 8.83 7.02 26.13
CA ASP A 120 7.61 6.53 25.48
C ASP A 120 7.94 6.46 23.99
N ALA A 121 8.20 5.25 23.49
CA ALA A 121 8.14 5.06 22.07
C ALA A 121 6.73 5.53 21.73
N GLY A 122 6.59 6.67 21.05
CA GLY A 122 5.32 7.33 20.79
C GLY A 122 4.38 6.49 19.90
N VAL A 123 4.27 5.22 20.26
CA VAL A 123 3.22 4.34 19.82
C VAL A 123 1.99 4.84 20.58
N ASN A 124 1.28 5.78 19.98
CA ASN A 124 -0.08 6.08 20.37
C ASN A 124 -0.87 4.78 20.33
N THR A 125 -0.87 4.05 21.41
CA THR A 125 -1.86 3.04 21.73
C THR A 125 -3.14 3.76 22.15
N GLU A 126 -3.62 4.73 21.36
CA GLU A 126 -5.03 5.09 21.40
C GLU A 126 -5.75 3.79 21.10
N ALA A 127 -6.42 3.28 22.13
CA ALA A 127 -7.18 2.04 22.04
C ALA A 127 -7.95 2.10 20.74
N LEU A 128 -7.68 1.16 19.82
CA LEU A 128 -8.33 1.08 18.52
C LEU A 128 -9.84 1.11 18.80
N ASN A 129 -10.41 2.30 18.76
CA ASN A 129 -11.82 2.48 18.99
C ASN A 129 -12.52 1.94 17.76
N PHE A 130 -13.19 0.82 17.91
CA PHE A 130 -13.91 0.15 16.82
C PHE A 130 -14.81 1.12 16.06
N ARG A 131 -15.39 2.09 16.75
CA ARG A 131 -16.19 3.14 16.14
C ARG A 131 -15.35 4.00 15.18
N ASP A 132 -14.17 4.43 15.62
CA ASP A 132 -13.29 5.29 14.82
C ASP A 132 -12.71 4.51 13.64
N PHE A 133 -12.41 3.23 13.82
CA PHE A 133 -12.04 2.34 12.72
C PHE A 133 -13.14 2.27 11.66
N ILE A 134 -14.39 2.01 12.04
CA ILE A 134 -15.52 1.96 11.08
C ILE A 134 -15.72 3.31 10.39
N LEU A 135 -15.61 4.43 11.11
CA LEU A 135 -15.70 5.75 10.49
C LEU A 135 -14.57 6.02 9.50
N HIS A 136 -13.37 5.53 9.77
CA HIS A 136 -12.24 5.65 8.84
C HIS A 136 -12.35 4.76 7.59
N VAL A 137 -13.18 3.73 7.59
CA VAL A 137 -13.45 2.90 6.41
C VAL A 137 -14.23 3.67 5.34
N PHE A 138 -15.12 4.58 5.76
CA PHE A 138 -15.95 5.35 4.83
C PHE A 138 -15.34 6.74 4.58
N PRO A 139 -15.01 7.09 3.32
CA PRO A 139 -14.43 8.38 3.02
C PRO A 139 -15.43 9.52 3.23
N THR A 140 -15.00 10.59 3.87
CA THR A 140 -15.76 11.85 3.91
C THR A 140 -15.68 12.60 2.58
N SER A 141 -14.64 12.35 1.79
CA SER A 141 -14.41 12.91 0.46
C SER A 141 -13.58 11.95 -0.38
N MET A 142 -14.02 11.66 -1.61
CA MET A 142 -13.26 10.86 -2.56
C MET A 142 -11.90 11.50 -2.88
N ILE A 143 -11.92 12.80 -3.15
CA ILE A 143 -10.71 13.53 -3.55
C ILE A 143 -9.73 13.59 -2.36
N GLY A 144 -10.22 13.79 -1.14
CA GLY A 144 -9.41 13.73 0.07
C GLY A 144 -8.77 12.36 0.26
N ALA A 145 -9.55 11.27 0.13
CA ALA A 145 -9.04 9.91 0.22
C ALA A 145 -7.94 9.61 -0.82
N MET A 146 -8.09 10.14 -2.05
CA MET A 146 -7.08 10.01 -3.10
C MET A 146 -5.83 10.85 -2.81
N ALA A 147 -6.00 12.08 -2.33
CA ALA A 147 -4.88 12.98 -2.00
C ALA A 147 -4.02 12.43 -0.87
N ASP A 148 -4.67 11.82 0.13
CA ASP A 148 -4.00 11.21 1.30
C ASP A 148 -3.57 9.75 1.06
N ASN A 149 -3.79 9.21 -0.15
CA ASN A 149 -3.53 7.81 -0.50
C ASN A 149 -4.16 6.79 0.48
N GLN A 150 -5.36 7.07 0.97
CA GLN A 150 -6.09 6.18 1.88
C GLN A 150 -6.74 5.04 1.10
N ILE A 151 -5.97 4.02 0.78
CA ILE A 151 -6.36 2.93 -0.13
C ILE A 151 -7.66 2.26 0.29
N LEU A 152 -7.87 1.98 1.58
CA LEU A 152 -9.10 1.37 2.08
C LEU A 152 -10.34 2.19 1.73
N GLN A 153 -10.28 3.51 1.92
CA GLN A 153 -11.37 4.42 1.58
C GLN A 153 -11.61 4.50 0.08
N ILE A 154 -10.53 4.49 -0.72
CA ILE A 154 -10.62 4.48 -2.18
C ILE A 154 -11.31 3.20 -2.65
N VAL A 155 -10.96 2.04 -2.09
CA VAL A 155 -11.58 0.74 -2.41
C VAL A 155 -13.08 0.77 -2.09
N VAL A 156 -13.45 1.22 -0.88
CA VAL A 156 -14.87 1.30 -0.48
C VAL A 156 -15.66 2.23 -1.39
N PHE A 157 -15.12 3.41 -1.71
CA PHE A 157 -15.77 4.33 -2.64
C PHE A 157 -15.90 3.74 -4.05
N SER A 158 -14.86 3.05 -4.55
CA SER A 158 -14.87 2.38 -5.85
C SER A 158 -15.96 1.31 -5.95
N LEU A 159 -16.20 0.57 -4.85
CA LEU A 159 -17.29 -0.39 -4.77
C LEU A 159 -18.65 0.28 -4.96
N PHE A 160 -18.91 1.39 -4.27
CA PHE A 160 -20.16 2.13 -4.42
C PHE A 160 -20.35 2.66 -5.83
N VAL A 161 -19.31 3.27 -6.41
CA VAL A 161 -19.36 3.81 -7.78
C VAL A 161 -19.57 2.69 -8.81
N GLY A 162 -18.83 1.58 -8.69
CA GLY A 162 -18.95 0.44 -9.59
C GLY A 162 -20.35 -0.19 -9.56
N VAL A 163 -20.92 -0.39 -8.37
CA VAL A 163 -22.29 -0.89 -8.20
C VAL A 163 -23.32 0.10 -8.77
N ALA A 164 -23.14 1.40 -8.50
CA ALA A 164 -24.03 2.42 -9.04
C ALA A 164 -23.99 2.46 -10.56
N LEU A 165 -22.82 2.36 -11.19
CA LEU A 165 -22.68 2.31 -12.66
C LEU A 165 -23.35 1.07 -13.25
N THR A 166 -23.22 -0.08 -12.60
CA THR A 166 -23.92 -1.31 -13.00
C THR A 166 -25.46 -1.11 -12.92
N ALA A 167 -25.96 -0.45 -11.87
CA ALA A 167 -27.40 -0.19 -11.70
C ALA A 167 -27.97 0.82 -12.71
N ILE A 168 -27.18 1.82 -13.13
CA ILE A 168 -27.57 2.82 -14.16
C ILE A 168 -27.61 2.18 -15.57
N GLY A 169 -26.83 1.11 -15.80
CA GLY A 169 -26.82 0.38 -17.07
C GLY A 169 -26.30 1.22 -18.25
N GLU A 170 -27.06 1.24 -19.36
CA GLU A 170 -26.65 1.92 -20.61
C GLU A 170 -26.24 3.39 -20.43
N LYS A 171 -26.88 4.10 -19.52
CA LYS A 171 -26.57 5.52 -19.25
C LYS A 171 -25.22 5.71 -18.59
N GLY A 172 -24.69 4.66 -17.94
CA GLY A 172 -23.37 4.66 -17.31
C GLY A 172 -22.22 4.40 -18.28
N LYS A 173 -22.47 3.87 -19.47
CA LYS A 173 -21.43 3.52 -20.46
C LYS A 173 -20.42 4.63 -20.75
N PRO A 174 -20.81 5.90 -20.96
CA PRO A 174 -19.83 6.95 -21.23
C PRO A 174 -18.84 7.14 -20.07
N ILE A 175 -19.30 7.00 -18.82
CA ILE A 175 -18.46 7.12 -17.64
C ILE A 175 -17.50 5.93 -17.56
N ILE A 176 -17.98 4.72 -17.84
CA ILE A 176 -17.16 3.51 -17.86
C ILE A 176 -16.03 3.65 -18.90
N THR A 177 -16.33 4.15 -20.10
CA THR A 177 -15.31 4.39 -21.15
C THR A 177 -14.24 5.37 -20.70
N VAL A 178 -14.62 6.44 -19.99
CA VAL A 178 -13.62 7.40 -19.43
C VAL A 178 -12.75 6.73 -18.37
N ILE A 179 -13.35 5.91 -17.51
CA ILE A 179 -12.63 5.19 -16.47
C ILE A 179 -11.67 4.15 -17.09
N GLU A 180 -12.07 3.46 -18.15
CA GLU A 180 -11.21 2.53 -18.90
C GLU A 180 -10.02 3.25 -19.54
N ALA A 181 -10.28 4.39 -20.17
CA ALA A 181 -9.23 5.24 -20.71
C ALA A 181 -8.26 5.72 -19.62
N LEU A 182 -8.77 5.98 -18.41
CA LEU A 182 -7.92 6.32 -17.26
C LEU A 182 -7.05 5.13 -16.82
N VAL A 183 -7.58 3.90 -16.85
CA VAL A 183 -6.78 2.69 -16.60
C VAL A 183 -5.64 2.58 -17.59
N GLU A 184 -5.93 2.73 -18.90
CA GLU A 184 -4.91 2.67 -19.95
C GLU A 184 -3.85 3.76 -19.80
N LEU A 185 -4.26 4.96 -19.37
CA LEU A 185 -3.34 6.08 -19.13
C LEU A 185 -2.38 5.80 -17.97
N MET A 186 -2.80 5.04 -16.96
CA MET A 186 -2.03 4.79 -15.74
C MET A 186 -1.16 3.53 -15.83
N LEU A 187 -1.38 2.64 -16.79
CA LEU A 187 -0.60 1.44 -17.06
C LEU A 187 0.58 1.70 -18.02
#